data_d5ea2fec43c3d441d4b714e0152fd8b2
#
_entry.id   d5ea2fec43c3d441d4b714e0152fd8b2
#
_cell.length_a   1.000
_cell.length_b   1.000
_cell.length_c   1.000
_cell.angle_alpha   90.00
_cell.angle_beta   90.00
_cell.angle_gamma   90.00
#
_symmetry.space_group_name_H-M   'P 1'
#
loop_
_entity.id
_entity.type
_entity.pdbx_description
1 polymer ?
#
loop_
_entity_poly.entity_id
_entity_poly.type
_entity_poly.pdbx_seq_one_letter_code
_entity_poly.pdbx_strand_id
1 'polypeptide(L)'
;MSALSLLQMIQISDSLFPIGAFTLSNGLETMVLQEKLTTKEDLDQYVKNYMKLLPFNNLGIMMLAWQRADDPDFLRQLDEVSMAVKTPREVREGTVKLCRRFLKLWKQLREYKSLAWYQEEVKEGRCIGDHSIAVGLYAREIGLEQELAGAVYVYNLITSIVTNAVKTVPLSQIAGQQILNQALEQVEECAAKAKEVEKEDLGVGGTQMDIAAMNHETLYSRLYMS
;
A
#
# COMPACT_ATOMS: atom_id res chain seq x y z
N MET A 1 -0.27 -24.42 2.92
CA MET A 1 -0.52 -23.28 2.00
C MET A 1 -1.33 -23.77 0.80
N SER A 2 -2.44 -23.09 0.47
CA SER A 2 -3.22 -23.42 -0.73
C SER A 2 -2.75 -22.56 -1.91
N ALA A 3 -2.56 -23.16 -3.08
CA ALA A 3 -2.28 -22.41 -4.31
C ALA A 3 -3.41 -21.43 -4.63
N LEU A 4 -4.66 -21.77 -4.26
CA LEU A 4 -5.80 -20.89 -4.42
C LEU A 4 -5.65 -19.59 -3.62
N SER A 5 -5.26 -19.65 -2.34
CA SER A 5 -5.06 -18.46 -1.50
C SER A 5 -3.99 -17.54 -2.08
N LEU A 6 -2.89 -18.12 -2.59
CA LEU A 6 -1.85 -17.32 -3.25
C LEU A 6 -2.38 -16.64 -4.53
N LEU A 7 -3.10 -17.38 -5.38
CA LEU A 7 -3.69 -16.82 -6.61
C LEU A 7 -4.71 -15.71 -6.30
N GLN A 8 -5.49 -15.86 -5.23
CA GLN A 8 -6.42 -14.84 -4.77
C GLN A 8 -5.69 -13.56 -4.30
N MET A 9 -4.55 -13.70 -3.62
CA MET A 9 -3.73 -12.54 -3.24
C MET A 9 -3.07 -11.87 -4.44
N ILE A 10 -2.59 -12.64 -5.41
CA ILE A 10 -2.07 -12.13 -6.68
C ILE A 10 -3.16 -11.39 -7.45
N GLN A 11 -4.40 -11.89 -7.48
CA GLN A 11 -5.52 -11.24 -8.16
C GLN A 11 -5.75 -9.81 -7.67
N ILE A 12 -5.74 -9.58 -6.36
CA ILE A 12 -5.95 -8.23 -5.83
C ILE A 12 -4.73 -7.29 -6.02
N SER A 13 -3.58 -7.88 -6.32
CA SER A 13 -2.32 -7.19 -6.57
C SER A 13 -2.10 -6.88 -8.06
N ASP A 14 -2.94 -7.41 -8.94
CA ASP A 14 -2.85 -7.19 -10.38
C ASP A 14 -3.33 -5.79 -10.77
N SER A 15 -2.70 -5.21 -11.80
CA SER A 15 -3.07 -3.90 -12.36
C SER A 15 -4.49 -3.89 -12.96
N LEU A 16 -5.02 -5.06 -13.34
CA LEU A 16 -6.40 -5.21 -13.82
C LEU A 16 -7.43 -5.20 -12.68
N PHE A 17 -7.01 -5.32 -11.40
CA PHE A 17 -7.94 -5.25 -10.29
C PHE A 17 -8.47 -3.81 -10.15
N PRO A 18 -9.79 -3.59 -10.36
CA PRO A 18 -10.31 -2.26 -10.73
C PRO A 18 -10.55 -1.33 -9.53
N ILE A 19 -9.56 -1.19 -8.65
CA ILE A 19 -9.62 -0.26 -7.51
C ILE A 19 -8.86 1.05 -7.76
N GLY A 20 -7.97 1.08 -8.77
CA GLY A 20 -7.20 2.26 -9.15
C GLY A 20 -5.92 2.47 -8.31
N ALA A 21 -5.33 1.41 -7.75
CA ALA A 21 -4.12 1.50 -6.93
C ALA A 21 -2.93 2.12 -7.69
N PHE A 22 -2.81 1.82 -8.99
CA PHE A 22 -1.74 2.32 -9.87
C PHE A 22 -1.90 3.80 -10.28
N THR A 23 -2.94 4.48 -9.80
CA THR A 23 -3.13 5.92 -10.05
C THR A 23 -2.61 6.79 -8.92
N LEU A 24 -1.98 6.22 -7.90
CA LEU A 24 -1.38 6.95 -6.79
C LEU A 24 0.13 7.00 -6.97
N SER A 25 0.71 8.19 -6.97
CA SER A 25 2.17 8.38 -7.07
C SER A 25 2.85 8.49 -5.71
N ASN A 26 2.11 8.83 -4.68
CA ASN A 26 2.61 9.03 -3.31
C ASN A 26 3.83 9.99 -3.27
N GLY A 27 3.77 11.07 -4.05
CA GLY A 27 4.84 12.06 -4.14
C GLY A 27 5.91 11.80 -5.20
N LEU A 28 5.92 10.63 -5.85
CA LEU A 28 6.88 10.31 -6.91
C LEU A 28 6.82 11.34 -8.05
N GLU A 29 5.61 11.67 -8.53
CA GLU A 29 5.42 12.64 -9.62
C GLU A 29 6.03 14.00 -9.28
N THR A 30 5.84 14.47 -8.06
CA THR A 30 6.43 15.73 -7.59
C THR A 30 7.96 15.67 -7.61
N MET A 31 8.56 14.56 -7.17
CA MET A 31 10.02 14.41 -7.19
C MET A 31 10.58 14.40 -8.61
N VAL A 32 9.86 13.80 -9.55
CA VAL A 32 10.23 13.82 -10.98
C VAL A 32 10.14 15.24 -11.54
N LEU A 33 9.02 15.94 -11.31
CA LEU A 33 8.84 17.32 -11.80
C LEU A 33 9.80 18.33 -11.17
N GLN A 34 10.30 18.04 -9.96
CA GLN A 34 11.33 18.84 -9.29
C GLN A 34 12.76 18.41 -9.66
N GLU A 35 12.92 17.54 -10.65
CA GLU A 35 14.22 17.02 -11.12
C GLU A 35 15.05 16.33 -10.02
N LYS A 36 14.38 15.81 -8.96
CA LYS A 36 15.00 15.08 -7.86
C LYS A 36 15.06 13.56 -8.09
N LEU A 37 14.32 13.08 -9.09
CA LEU A 37 14.28 11.68 -9.51
C LEU A 37 14.29 11.66 -11.04
N THR A 38 15.49 11.49 -11.62
CA THR A 38 15.72 11.63 -13.06
C THR A 38 16.44 10.44 -13.67
N THR A 39 17.12 9.64 -12.86
CA THR A 39 17.95 8.51 -13.29
C THR A 39 17.41 7.17 -12.74
N LYS A 40 17.94 6.07 -13.27
CA LYS A 40 17.70 4.72 -12.76
C LYS A 40 18.18 4.59 -11.31
N GLU A 41 19.32 5.15 -10.99
CA GLU A 41 19.95 5.14 -9.68
C GLU A 41 19.10 5.89 -8.65
N ASP A 42 18.50 7.02 -9.04
CA ASP A 42 17.56 7.76 -8.17
C ASP A 42 16.33 6.92 -7.86
N LEU A 43 15.77 6.24 -8.87
CA LEU A 43 14.59 5.37 -8.67
C LEU A 43 14.93 4.15 -7.80
N ASP A 44 16.07 3.51 -8.00
CA ASP A 44 16.53 2.41 -7.18
C ASP A 44 16.66 2.83 -5.70
N GLN A 45 17.30 3.99 -5.48
CA GLN A 45 17.43 4.54 -4.12
C GLN A 45 16.07 4.93 -3.51
N TYR A 46 15.14 5.45 -4.31
CA TYR A 46 13.79 5.77 -3.88
C TYR A 46 13.05 4.50 -3.43
N VAL A 47 13.09 3.43 -4.22
CA VAL A 47 12.46 2.13 -3.90
C VAL A 47 13.05 1.55 -2.61
N LYS A 48 14.38 1.55 -2.46
CA LYS A 48 15.06 1.09 -1.24
C LYS A 48 14.64 1.89 0.00
N ASN A 49 14.55 3.20 -0.11
CA ASN A 49 14.11 4.06 0.99
C ASN A 49 12.63 3.82 1.32
N TYR A 50 11.77 3.66 0.31
CA TYR A 50 10.37 3.33 0.50
C TYR A 50 10.19 2.00 1.22
N MET A 51 10.92 0.96 0.82
CA MET A 51 10.87 -0.36 1.47
C MET A 51 11.25 -0.32 2.95
N LYS A 52 12.21 0.54 3.34
CA LYS A 52 12.57 0.73 4.77
C LYS A 52 11.44 1.32 5.61
N LEU A 53 10.54 2.08 5.00
CA LEU A 53 9.41 2.73 5.67
C LEU A 53 8.17 1.84 5.71
N LEU A 54 8.02 0.89 4.78
CA LEU A 54 6.84 0.04 4.67
C LEU A 54 6.46 -0.70 5.94
N PRO A 55 7.42 -1.29 6.71
CA PRO A 55 7.10 -1.99 7.96
C PRO A 55 6.38 -1.11 8.99
N PHE A 56 6.69 0.17 9.02
CA PHE A 56 6.13 1.14 9.97
C PHE A 56 4.92 1.91 9.39
N ASN A 57 4.47 1.55 8.21
CA ASN A 57 3.37 2.20 7.51
C ASN A 57 2.41 1.15 6.92
N ASN A 58 2.12 1.22 5.63
CA ASN A 58 1.10 0.39 4.97
C ASN A 58 1.27 -1.12 5.23
N LEU A 59 2.50 -1.63 5.23
CA LEU A 59 2.75 -3.04 5.48
C LEU A 59 2.51 -3.41 6.95
N GLY A 60 3.02 -2.62 7.90
CA GLY A 60 2.77 -2.83 9.34
C GLY A 60 1.28 -2.79 9.66
N ILE A 61 0.54 -1.82 9.10
CA ILE A 61 -0.92 -1.72 9.25
C ILE A 61 -1.60 -2.99 8.71
N MET A 62 -1.20 -3.48 7.54
CA MET A 62 -1.72 -4.72 6.95
C MET A 62 -1.42 -5.94 7.83
N MET A 63 -0.19 -6.06 8.35
CA MET A 63 0.23 -7.16 9.22
C MET A 63 -0.53 -7.17 10.55
N LEU A 64 -0.71 -6.02 11.18
CA LEU A 64 -1.49 -5.87 12.41
C LEU A 64 -2.96 -6.21 12.19
N ALA A 65 -3.55 -5.79 11.08
CA ALA A 65 -4.92 -6.17 10.72
C ALA A 65 -5.07 -7.68 10.50
N TRP A 66 -4.08 -8.32 9.90
CA TRP A 66 -4.06 -9.77 9.74
C TRP A 66 -3.95 -10.50 11.10
N GLN A 67 -3.06 -10.03 12.00
CA GLN A 67 -2.83 -10.62 13.32
C GLN A 67 -4.06 -10.52 14.23
N ARG A 68 -4.74 -9.38 14.17
CA ARG A 68 -5.83 -9.01 15.06
C ARG A 68 -7.20 -8.98 14.36
N ALA A 69 -7.34 -9.78 13.29
CA ALA A 69 -8.58 -9.82 12.48
C ALA A 69 -9.84 -10.16 13.29
N ASP A 70 -9.70 -10.85 14.42
CA ASP A 70 -10.78 -11.25 15.31
C ASP A 70 -11.03 -10.26 16.47
N ASP A 71 -10.36 -9.08 16.46
CA ASP A 71 -10.46 -8.07 17.50
C ASP A 71 -11.02 -6.73 16.94
N PRO A 72 -12.35 -6.55 16.95
CA PRO A 72 -12.99 -5.35 16.40
C PRO A 72 -12.54 -4.04 17.04
N ASP A 73 -12.28 -4.02 18.34
CA ASP A 73 -11.89 -2.80 19.04
C ASP A 73 -10.45 -2.39 18.68
N PHE A 74 -9.55 -3.36 18.56
CA PHE A 74 -8.22 -3.11 18.05
C PHE A 74 -8.25 -2.60 16.60
N LEU A 75 -9.07 -3.19 15.75
CA LEU A 75 -9.17 -2.78 14.33
C LEU A 75 -9.71 -1.36 14.18
N ARG A 76 -10.66 -0.91 15.02
CA ARG A 76 -11.12 0.49 15.04
C ARG A 76 -9.99 1.44 15.44
N GLN A 77 -9.25 1.11 16.49
CA GLN A 77 -8.09 1.89 16.91
C GLN A 77 -6.99 1.91 15.85
N LEU A 78 -6.73 0.78 15.18
CA LEU A 78 -5.76 0.69 14.10
C LEU A 78 -6.18 1.56 12.92
N ASP A 79 -7.47 1.60 12.57
CA ASP A 79 -8.01 2.47 11.51
C ASP A 79 -7.77 3.96 11.84
N GLU A 80 -8.05 4.38 13.07
CA GLU A 80 -7.82 5.76 13.53
C GLU A 80 -6.32 6.12 13.47
N VAL A 81 -5.45 5.26 14.03
CA VAL A 81 -4.00 5.46 14.00
C VAL A 81 -3.48 5.49 12.57
N SER A 82 -3.93 4.57 11.72
CA SER A 82 -3.50 4.49 10.32
C SER A 82 -3.76 5.78 9.54
N MET A 83 -4.85 6.46 9.85
CA MET A 83 -5.18 7.76 9.24
C MET A 83 -4.38 8.90 9.86
N ALA A 84 -4.15 8.87 11.17
CA ALA A 84 -3.39 9.90 11.87
C ALA A 84 -1.92 9.97 11.43
N VAL A 85 -1.31 8.81 11.14
CA VAL A 85 0.11 8.75 10.72
C VAL A 85 0.34 9.10 9.26
N LYS A 86 -0.68 9.15 8.42
CA LYS A 86 -0.57 9.56 7.00
C LYS A 86 -0.65 11.07 6.89
N THR A 87 0.49 11.74 6.91
CA THR A 87 0.59 13.20 6.93
C THR A 87 0.01 13.89 5.68
N PRO A 88 0.30 13.46 4.42
CA PRO A 88 -0.25 14.11 3.25
C PRO A 88 -1.74 13.84 3.06
N ARG A 89 -2.52 14.90 2.78
CA ARG A 89 -3.98 14.81 2.60
C ARG A 89 -4.37 13.87 1.46
N GLU A 90 -3.74 14.01 0.30
CA GLU A 90 -4.08 13.20 -0.89
C GLU A 90 -3.77 11.72 -0.67
N VAL A 91 -2.74 11.38 0.11
CA VAL A 91 -2.44 9.98 0.51
C VAL A 91 -3.56 9.42 1.38
N ARG A 92 -4.06 10.19 2.37
CA ARG A 92 -5.22 9.78 3.19
C ARG A 92 -6.48 9.57 2.33
N GLU A 93 -6.81 10.56 1.49
CA GLU A 93 -7.98 10.47 0.61
C GLU A 93 -7.85 9.31 -0.38
N GLY A 94 -6.64 9.09 -0.92
CA GLY A 94 -6.34 8.00 -1.83
C GLY A 94 -6.59 6.64 -1.18
N THR A 95 -6.06 6.41 0.01
CA THR A 95 -6.24 5.14 0.72
C THR A 95 -7.70 4.86 1.07
N VAL A 96 -8.47 5.90 1.45
CA VAL A 96 -9.93 5.77 1.70
C VAL A 96 -10.67 5.41 0.41
N LYS A 97 -10.34 6.05 -0.71
CA LYS A 97 -10.95 5.73 -2.02
C LYS A 97 -10.65 4.27 -2.43
N LEU A 98 -9.40 3.83 -2.27
CA LEU A 98 -9.00 2.45 -2.54
C LEU A 98 -9.76 1.46 -1.66
N CYS A 99 -9.82 1.71 -0.34
CA CYS A 99 -10.54 0.88 0.61
C CYS A 99 -12.02 0.71 0.21
N ARG A 100 -12.72 1.81 -0.02
CA ARG A 100 -14.15 1.79 -0.40
C ARG A 100 -14.39 1.05 -1.71
N ARG A 101 -13.51 1.20 -2.72
CA ARG A 101 -13.61 0.48 -3.99
C ARG A 101 -13.35 -1.01 -3.80
N PHE A 102 -12.34 -1.37 -2.99
CA PHE A 102 -12.01 -2.75 -2.65
C PHE A 102 -13.17 -3.47 -1.97
N LEU A 103 -13.71 -2.89 -0.92
CA LEU A 103 -14.85 -3.45 -0.17
C LEU A 103 -16.10 -3.59 -1.06
N LYS A 104 -16.40 -2.56 -1.87
CA LYS A 104 -17.54 -2.59 -2.81
C LYS A 104 -17.39 -3.69 -3.86
N LEU A 105 -16.18 -3.90 -4.38
CA LEU A 105 -15.90 -4.91 -5.41
C LEU A 105 -16.08 -6.32 -4.83
N TRP A 106 -15.53 -6.59 -3.65
CA TRP A 106 -15.66 -7.91 -3.02
C TRP A 106 -17.11 -8.26 -2.72
N LYS A 107 -17.93 -7.33 -2.29
CA LYS A 107 -19.38 -7.55 -2.11
C LYS A 107 -20.08 -8.05 -3.39
N GLN A 108 -19.55 -7.72 -4.57
CA GLN A 108 -20.09 -8.15 -5.87
C GLN A 108 -19.51 -9.50 -6.33
N LEU A 109 -18.27 -9.81 -5.95
CA LEU A 109 -17.57 -11.03 -6.38
C LEU A 109 -17.81 -12.20 -5.43
N ARG A 110 -17.58 -11.96 -4.15
CA ARG A 110 -17.73 -12.95 -3.09
C ARG A 110 -17.80 -12.25 -1.73
N GLU A 111 -18.70 -12.69 -0.88
CA GLU A 111 -18.79 -12.17 0.47
C GLU A 111 -17.73 -12.82 1.38
N TYR A 112 -16.99 -11.97 2.08
CA TYR A 112 -16.04 -12.32 3.12
C TYR A 112 -16.49 -11.64 4.43
N LYS A 113 -16.56 -12.40 5.54
CA LYS A 113 -17.15 -11.93 6.80
C LYS A 113 -16.41 -10.71 7.37
N SER A 114 -15.09 -10.77 7.41
CA SER A 114 -14.25 -9.68 7.91
C SER A 114 -14.36 -8.42 7.07
N LEU A 115 -14.43 -8.57 5.74
CA LEU A 115 -14.62 -7.44 4.84
C LEU A 115 -16.04 -6.86 4.93
N ALA A 116 -17.06 -7.70 5.08
CA ALA A 116 -18.43 -7.24 5.28
C ALA A 116 -18.57 -6.46 6.60
N TRP A 117 -17.98 -6.96 7.68
CA TRP A 117 -17.89 -6.25 8.95
C TRP A 117 -17.19 -4.89 8.78
N TYR A 118 -16.00 -4.86 8.19
CA TYR A 118 -15.24 -3.61 8.02
C TYR A 118 -15.97 -2.62 7.10
N GLN A 119 -16.68 -3.10 6.08
CA GLN A 119 -17.52 -2.27 5.22
C GLN A 119 -18.63 -1.58 6.01
N GLU A 120 -19.28 -2.28 6.95
CA GLU A 120 -20.34 -1.72 7.78
C GLU A 120 -19.75 -0.70 8.79
N GLU A 121 -18.57 -0.97 9.38
CA GLU A 121 -17.87 -0.02 10.25
C GLU A 121 -17.54 1.29 9.52
N VAL A 122 -17.07 1.20 8.27
CA VAL A 122 -16.78 2.37 7.43
C VAL A 122 -18.06 3.11 7.03
N LYS A 123 -19.13 2.39 6.72
CA LYS A 123 -20.42 2.97 6.34
C LYS A 123 -21.07 3.73 7.50
N GLU A 124 -20.99 3.17 8.71
CA GLU A 124 -21.54 3.77 9.93
C GLU A 124 -20.63 4.83 10.55
N GLY A 125 -19.45 5.10 9.95
CA GLY A 125 -18.51 6.11 10.40
C GLY A 125 -17.74 5.75 11.67
N ARG A 126 -17.73 4.47 12.08
CA ARG A 126 -16.89 3.97 13.19
C ARG A 126 -15.46 3.70 12.75
N CYS A 127 -15.23 3.50 11.45
CA CYS A 127 -13.92 3.50 10.81
C CYS A 127 -13.91 4.49 9.65
N ILE A 128 -12.75 5.04 9.33
CA ILE A 128 -12.55 5.95 8.20
C ILE A 128 -12.39 5.15 6.90
N GLY A 129 -11.65 4.05 6.97
CA GLY A 129 -11.42 3.09 5.90
C GLY A 129 -10.01 3.13 5.33
N ASP A 130 -9.12 2.27 5.83
CA ASP A 130 -7.77 2.08 5.33
C ASP A 130 -7.68 0.85 4.41
N HIS A 131 -7.10 1.03 3.22
CA HIS A 131 -6.92 -0.06 2.25
C HIS A 131 -6.01 -1.18 2.78
N SER A 132 -4.96 -0.84 3.55
CA SER A 132 -4.03 -1.83 4.11
C SER A 132 -4.73 -2.73 5.13
N ILE A 133 -5.64 -2.17 5.95
CA ILE A 133 -6.49 -2.95 6.86
C ILE A 133 -7.37 -3.93 6.06
N ALA A 134 -8.05 -3.44 5.03
CA ALA A 134 -8.90 -4.29 4.19
C ALA A 134 -8.12 -5.45 3.55
N VAL A 135 -6.89 -5.20 3.07
CA VAL A 135 -6.00 -6.23 2.52
C VAL A 135 -5.57 -7.24 3.58
N GLY A 136 -5.22 -6.78 4.80
CA GLY A 136 -4.86 -7.66 5.91
C GLY A 136 -5.98 -8.60 6.32
N LEU A 137 -7.20 -8.06 6.48
CA LEU A 137 -8.41 -8.84 6.77
C LEU A 137 -8.70 -9.85 5.66
N TYR A 138 -8.59 -9.44 4.41
CA TYR A 138 -8.77 -10.33 3.27
C TYR A 138 -7.76 -11.47 3.26
N ALA A 139 -6.47 -11.17 3.42
CA ALA A 139 -5.41 -12.17 3.43
C ALA A 139 -5.59 -13.20 4.55
N ARG A 140 -6.03 -12.76 5.74
CA ARG A 140 -6.36 -13.64 6.86
C ARG A 140 -7.53 -14.56 6.52
N GLU A 141 -8.60 -14.03 5.95
CA GLU A 141 -9.82 -14.77 5.67
C GLU A 141 -9.67 -15.81 4.55
N ILE A 142 -8.82 -15.54 3.55
CA ILE A 142 -8.47 -16.55 2.53
C ILE A 142 -7.47 -17.59 3.02
N GLY A 143 -7.02 -17.51 4.27
CA GLY A 143 -6.08 -18.45 4.89
C GLY A 143 -4.67 -18.38 4.31
N LEU A 144 -4.25 -17.21 3.83
CA LEU A 144 -2.87 -17.00 3.39
C LEU A 144 -1.99 -16.69 4.60
N GLU A 145 -0.83 -17.33 4.67
CA GLU A 145 0.16 -17.08 5.71
C GLU A 145 0.61 -15.62 5.69
N GLN A 146 0.78 -15.04 6.88
CA GLN A 146 1.03 -13.61 7.07
C GLN A 146 2.24 -13.08 6.32
N GLU A 147 3.40 -13.76 6.44
CA GLU A 147 4.64 -13.32 5.80
C GLU A 147 4.53 -13.36 4.28
N LEU A 148 3.90 -14.41 3.74
CA LEU A 148 3.69 -14.52 2.30
C LEU A 148 2.70 -13.47 1.80
N ALA A 149 1.63 -13.21 2.55
CA ALA A 149 0.68 -12.13 2.24
C ALA A 149 1.39 -10.77 2.21
N GLY A 150 2.26 -10.52 3.20
CA GLY A 150 3.10 -9.32 3.26
C GLY A 150 4.06 -9.21 2.09
N ALA A 151 4.74 -10.29 1.74
CA ALA A 151 5.66 -10.31 0.60
C ALA A 151 4.95 -9.95 -0.72
N VAL A 152 3.78 -10.55 -1.00
CA VAL A 152 2.97 -10.20 -2.18
C VAL A 152 2.50 -8.74 -2.13
N TYR A 153 2.13 -8.25 -0.95
CA TYR A 153 1.70 -6.86 -0.79
C TYR A 153 2.85 -5.86 -1.02
N VAL A 154 4.04 -6.12 -0.48
CA VAL A 154 5.26 -5.32 -0.76
C VAL A 154 5.55 -5.30 -2.26
N TYR A 155 5.55 -6.47 -2.90
CA TYR A 155 5.80 -6.57 -4.34
C TYR A 155 4.80 -5.73 -5.15
N ASN A 156 3.52 -5.76 -4.80
CA ASN A 156 2.50 -4.91 -5.42
C ASN A 156 2.81 -3.42 -5.27
N LEU A 157 3.17 -2.98 -4.07
CA LEU A 157 3.47 -1.56 -3.79
C LEU A 157 4.69 -1.08 -4.59
N ILE A 158 5.79 -1.84 -4.60
CA ILE A 158 7.00 -1.45 -5.36
C ILE A 158 6.77 -1.52 -6.88
N THR A 159 5.99 -2.50 -7.36
CA THR A 159 5.62 -2.60 -8.77
C THR A 159 4.80 -1.39 -9.22
N SER A 160 3.89 -0.90 -8.38
CA SER A 160 3.13 0.31 -8.65
C SER A 160 4.06 1.53 -8.79
N ILE A 161 5.00 1.71 -7.86
CA ILE A 161 5.99 2.79 -7.90
C ILE A 161 6.83 2.72 -9.18
N VAL A 162 7.42 1.57 -9.48
CA VAL A 162 8.30 1.40 -10.65
C VAL A 162 7.52 1.60 -11.95
N THR A 163 6.29 1.08 -12.03
CA THR A 163 5.42 1.28 -13.21
C THR A 163 5.10 2.76 -13.44
N ASN A 164 4.82 3.50 -12.37
CA ASN A 164 4.55 4.93 -12.45
C ASN A 164 5.82 5.71 -12.83
N ALA A 165 6.97 5.35 -12.25
CA ALA A 165 8.24 5.98 -12.57
C ALA A 165 8.65 5.80 -14.04
N VAL A 166 8.54 4.60 -14.59
CA VAL A 166 8.88 4.32 -16.01
C VAL A 166 8.02 5.12 -16.99
N LYS A 167 6.83 5.57 -16.58
CA LYS A 167 5.97 6.44 -17.40
C LYS A 167 6.33 7.93 -17.31
N THR A 168 6.98 8.34 -16.23
CA THR A 168 7.26 9.76 -15.93
C THR A 168 8.72 10.13 -16.08
N VAL A 169 9.62 9.18 -15.88
CA VAL A 169 11.07 9.33 -16.07
C VAL A 169 11.46 8.66 -17.40
N PRO A 170 12.42 9.20 -18.17
CA PRO A 170 12.86 8.59 -19.45
C PRO A 170 13.66 7.30 -19.21
N LEU A 171 13.07 6.32 -18.55
CA LEU A 171 13.64 5.01 -18.25
C LEU A 171 13.06 3.94 -19.19
N SER A 172 13.90 2.97 -19.56
CA SER A 172 13.41 1.79 -20.28
C SER A 172 12.63 0.86 -19.34
N GLN A 173 11.70 0.10 -19.91
CA GLN A 173 11.00 -0.95 -19.14
C GLN A 173 11.97 -1.98 -18.56
N ILE A 174 13.09 -2.26 -19.26
CA ILE A 174 14.13 -3.16 -18.76
C ILE A 174 14.79 -2.59 -17.50
N ALA A 175 15.05 -1.28 -17.46
CA ALA A 175 15.57 -0.63 -16.25
C ALA A 175 14.61 -0.79 -15.06
N GLY A 176 13.32 -0.64 -15.29
CA GLY A 176 12.29 -0.90 -14.26
C GLY A 176 12.32 -2.35 -13.75
N GLN A 177 12.42 -3.34 -14.67
CA GLN A 177 12.51 -4.75 -14.29
C GLN A 177 13.79 -5.08 -13.52
N GLN A 178 14.92 -4.44 -13.85
CA GLN A 178 16.17 -4.60 -13.10
C GLN A 178 16.03 -4.10 -11.65
N ILE A 179 15.39 -2.94 -11.46
CA ILE A 179 15.11 -2.40 -10.10
C ILE A 179 14.20 -3.34 -9.32
N LEU A 180 13.12 -3.82 -9.93
CA LEU A 180 12.22 -4.79 -9.27
C LEU A 180 12.96 -6.07 -8.87
N ASN A 181 13.76 -6.63 -9.77
CA ASN A 181 14.53 -7.85 -9.49
C ASN A 181 15.50 -7.67 -8.31
N GLN A 182 16.17 -6.52 -8.20
CA GLN A 182 17.04 -6.20 -7.07
C GLN A 182 16.23 -6.02 -5.77
N ALA A 183 15.05 -5.40 -5.84
CA ALA A 183 14.19 -5.19 -4.69
C ALA A 183 13.65 -6.52 -4.12
N LEU A 184 13.45 -7.56 -4.96
CA LEU A 184 12.97 -8.87 -4.49
C LEU A 184 13.84 -9.48 -3.39
N GLU A 185 15.15 -9.25 -3.41
CA GLU A 185 16.09 -9.76 -2.39
C GLU A 185 15.80 -9.20 -0.98
N GLN A 186 15.09 -8.07 -0.88
CA GLN A 186 14.76 -7.38 0.37
C GLN A 186 13.30 -7.58 0.80
N VAL A 187 12.46 -8.20 -0.03
CA VAL A 187 11.01 -8.34 0.24
C VAL A 187 10.75 -9.18 1.47
N GLU A 188 11.44 -10.32 1.62
CA GLU A 188 11.27 -11.21 2.76
C GLU A 188 11.70 -10.54 4.06
N GLU A 189 12.84 -9.84 4.08
CA GLU A 189 13.32 -9.09 5.24
C GLU A 189 12.31 -7.98 5.63
N CYS A 190 11.78 -7.28 4.63
CA CYS A 190 10.78 -6.24 4.84
C CYS A 190 9.49 -6.81 5.47
N ALA A 191 9.02 -7.96 4.98
CA ALA A 191 7.83 -8.64 5.52
C ALA A 191 8.08 -9.18 6.94
N ALA A 192 9.23 -9.79 7.20
CA ALA A 192 9.61 -10.29 8.52
C ALA A 192 9.67 -9.15 9.54
N LYS A 193 10.28 -8.01 9.18
CA LYS A 193 10.33 -6.83 10.05
C LYS A 193 8.94 -6.28 10.36
N ALA A 194 8.06 -6.22 9.38
CA ALA A 194 6.70 -5.70 9.57
C ALA A 194 5.85 -6.57 10.50
N LYS A 195 6.15 -7.86 10.61
CA LYS A 195 5.47 -8.79 11.52
C LYS A 195 5.74 -8.50 13.00
N GLU A 196 6.89 -7.89 13.30
CA GLU A 196 7.34 -7.55 14.66
C GLU A 196 6.90 -6.15 15.09
N VAL A 197 6.31 -5.37 14.17
CA VAL A 197 5.90 -3.98 14.43
C VAL A 197 4.62 -3.96 15.28
N GLU A 198 4.65 -3.18 16.35
CA GLU A 198 3.48 -2.89 17.17
C GLU A 198 2.76 -1.62 16.68
N LYS A 199 1.53 -1.39 17.16
CA LYS A 199 0.73 -0.23 16.75
C LYS A 199 1.42 1.09 17.09
N GLU A 200 2.17 1.14 18.16
CA GLU A 200 2.93 2.28 18.67
C GLU A 200 4.15 2.64 17.80
N ASP A 201 4.63 1.71 17.00
CA ASP A 201 5.75 1.90 16.07
C ASP A 201 5.31 2.50 14.72
N LEU A 202 4.00 2.59 14.48
CA LEU A 202 3.48 3.10 13.22
C LEU A 202 3.75 4.60 13.04
N GLY A 203 3.97 5.02 11.81
CA GLY A 203 4.11 6.43 11.45
C GLY A 203 5.54 6.93 11.35
N VAL A 204 6.51 6.04 11.21
CA VAL A 204 7.88 6.46 10.85
C VAL A 204 7.83 7.14 9.49
N GLY A 205 8.02 8.47 9.50
CA GLY A 205 7.88 9.31 8.32
C GLY A 205 9.07 9.26 7.38
N GLY A 206 8.79 9.29 6.09
CA GLY A 206 9.77 9.61 5.06
C GLY A 206 9.67 11.09 4.71
N THR A 207 10.27 11.98 5.50
CA THR A 207 10.06 13.43 5.43
C THR A 207 10.08 13.99 4.00
N GLN A 208 11.04 13.56 3.16
CA GLN A 208 11.12 14.01 1.77
C GLN A 208 9.96 13.48 0.92
N MET A 209 9.52 12.24 1.15
CA MET A 209 8.39 11.65 0.44
C MET A 209 7.09 12.33 0.84
N ASP A 210 6.91 12.59 2.14
CA ASP A 210 5.72 13.27 2.66
C ASP A 210 5.63 14.71 2.13
N ILE A 211 6.74 15.46 2.15
CA ILE A 211 6.79 16.81 1.57
C ILE A 211 6.49 16.77 0.06
N ALA A 212 7.02 15.80 -0.68
CA ALA A 212 6.74 15.65 -2.09
C ALA A 212 5.26 15.34 -2.34
N ALA A 213 4.66 14.45 -1.53
CA ALA A 213 3.24 14.13 -1.61
C ALA A 213 2.34 15.33 -1.24
N MET A 214 2.73 16.15 -0.26
CA MET A 214 2.02 17.41 0.07
C MET A 214 2.09 18.41 -1.08
N ASN A 215 3.27 18.58 -1.69
CA ASN A 215 3.47 19.50 -2.80
C ASN A 215 2.73 19.05 -4.07
N HIS A 216 2.35 17.77 -4.17
CA HIS A 216 1.56 17.26 -5.27
C HIS A 216 0.22 18.02 -5.43
N GLU A 217 -0.37 18.47 -4.34
CA GLU A 217 -1.63 19.23 -4.35
C GLU A 217 -1.55 20.54 -5.17
N THR A 218 -0.36 21.11 -5.29
CA THR A 218 -0.12 22.40 -5.95
C THR A 218 0.47 22.29 -7.34
N LEU A 219 0.68 21.07 -7.86
CA LEU A 219 1.20 20.88 -9.21
C LEU A 219 0.23 21.41 -10.27
N TYR A 220 0.76 22.15 -11.24
CA TYR A 220 -0.01 22.72 -12.35
C TYR A 220 -0.61 21.63 -13.26
N SER A 221 0.15 20.57 -13.51
CA SER A 221 -0.27 19.42 -14.32
C SER A 221 -0.03 18.13 -13.54
N ARG A 222 -0.99 17.22 -13.53
CA ARG A 222 -0.94 15.97 -12.78
C ARG A 222 -1.38 14.80 -13.62
N LEU A 223 -0.57 13.77 -13.66
CA LEU A 223 -0.89 12.48 -14.29
C LEU A 223 -1.56 11.53 -13.30
N TYR A 224 -1.25 11.68 -12.02
CA TYR A 224 -1.71 10.82 -10.93
C TYR A 224 -2.67 11.56 -9.99
N MET A 225 -3.33 10.79 -9.11
CA MET A 225 -4.30 11.32 -8.15
C MET A 225 -3.65 11.79 -6.84
N SER A 226 -2.40 11.37 -6.58
CA SER A 226 -1.63 11.79 -5.40
C SER A 226 -0.14 11.60 -5.63
#